data_ba859c68897d92d45f6466c7e8aae621
#
_entry.id   ba859c68897d92d45f6466c7e8aae621
#
_cell.length_a   1.000
_cell.length_b   1.000
_cell.length_c   1.000
_cell.angle_alpha   90.00
_cell.angle_beta   90.00
_cell.angle_gamma   90.00
#
_symmetry.space_group_name_H-M   'P 1'
#
loop_
_entity.id
_entity.type
_entity.pdbx_description
1 polymer ?
#
loop_
_entity_poly.entity_id
_entity_poly.type
_entity_poly.pdbx_seq_one_letter_code
_entity_poly.pdbx_strand_id
1 'polypeptide(L)'
;MNDKIIKNPFIKFNNEIIELPVLIRKKKNMKTKVSIIRFKPKPDCFDEFLENVKERSKERAMSTPRTHYLMTTPDEVVAIVLRTETELSESSSRGVNWLDTQRHLLLEYNEEDRHSIPLTGNLVEY
;
A
#
# COMPACT_ATOMS: atom_id res chain seq x y z
N MET A 1 15.69 -20.28 -15.03
CA MET A 1 14.94 -20.39 -14.91
C MET A 1 14.57 -21.00 -15.44
N ASN A 2 13.94 -21.09 -15.39
CA ASN A 2 13.96 -21.87 -16.19
C ASN A 2 12.81 -21.89 -17.04
N ASP A 3 13.03 -22.39 -18.19
CA ASP A 3 12.04 -22.37 -19.23
C ASP A 3 10.71 -22.94 -18.87
N LYS A 4 10.70 -23.86 -17.94
CA LYS A 4 9.46 -24.38 -17.48
C LYS A 4 8.58 -23.33 -16.92
N ILE A 5 9.18 -22.38 -16.24
CA ILE A 5 8.46 -21.30 -15.64
C ILE A 5 7.86 -20.41 -16.71
N ILE A 6 8.61 -20.24 -17.80
CA ILE A 6 8.15 -19.41 -18.90
C ILE A 6 6.99 -20.02 -19.65
N LYS A 7 6.96 -21.36 -19.75
CA LYS A 7 5.91 -22.05 -20.48
C LYS A 7 4.54 -21.84 -19.88
N ASN A 8 4.48 -21.64 -18.58
CA ASN A 8 3.21 -21.38 -17.93
C ASN A 8 3.31 -20.00 -17.27
N PRO A 9 2.84 -18.96 -17.93
CA PRO A 9 2.99 -17.59 -17.43
C PRO A 9 2.17 -17.30 -16.18
N PHE A 10 1.31 -18.22 -15.78
CA PHE A 10 0.51 -18.04 -14.58
C PHE A 10 0.81 -19.14 -13.59
N ILE A 11 1.00 -18.79 -12.34
CA ILE A 11 1.18 -19.76 -11.27
C ILE A 11 0.29 -19.36 -10.10
N LYS A 12 0.04 -20.33 -9.23
CA LYS A 12 -0.73 -20.10 -8.04
C LYS A 12 0.22 -19.67 -6.92
N PHE A 13 -0.07 -18.54 -6.31
CA PHE A 13 0.74 -18.02 -5.24
C PHE A 13 -0.20 -17.46 -4.18
N ASN A 14 -0.14 -17.97 -2.97
CA ASN A 14 -1.06 -17.61 -1.89
C ASN A 14 -2.52 -17.73 -2.31
N ASN A 15 -2.86 -18.83 -2.98
CA ASN A 15 -4.20 -19.09 -3.51
C ASN A 15 -4.69 -18.12 -4.57
N GLU A 16 -3.80 -17.30 -5.10
CA GLU A 16 -4.11 -16.42 -6.22
C GLU A 16 -3.33 -16.87 -7.44
N ILE A 17 -3.89 -16.59 -8.61
CA ILE A 17 -3.18 -16.86 -9.86
C ILE A 17 -2.45 -15.58 -10.24
N ILE A 18 -1.14 -15.66 -10.32
CA ILE A 18 -0.29 -14.52 -10.58
C ILE A 18 0.45 -14.75 -11.88
N GLU A 19 0.52 -13.70 -12.71
CA GLU A 19 1.28 -13.77 -13.93
C GLU A 19 2.77 -13.88 -13.62
N LEU A 20 3.41 -14.88 -14.21
CA LEU A 20 4.79 -15.20 -13.92
C LEU A 20 5.79 -14.07 -14.12
N PRO A 21 5.69 -13.24 -15.15
CA PRO A 21 6.65 -12.14 -15.30
C PRO A 21 6.69 -11.19 -14.12
N VAL A 22 5.55 -10.95 -13.50
CA VAL A 22 5.49 -10.10 -12.32
C VAL A 22 6.21 -10.77 -11.15
N LEU A 23 5.98 -12.07 -10.99
CA LEU A 23 6.61 -12.82 -9.91
C LEU A 23 8.12 -12.89 -10.09
N ILE A 24 8.59 -13.15 -11.31
CA ILE A 24 10.01 -13.20 -11.60
C ILE A 24 10.68 -11.88 -11.29
N ARG A 25 10.06 -10.79 -11.69
CA ARG A 25 10.61 -9.47 -11.47
C ARG A 25 10.77 -9.18 -9.98
N LYS A 26 9.78 -9.57 -9.19
CA LYS A 26 9.85 -9.39 -7.72
C LYS A 26 11.01 -10.19 -7.14
N LYS A 27 11.23 -11.40 -7.62
CA LYS A 27 12.29 -12.24 -7.09
C LYS A 27 13.68 -11.81 -7.52
N LYS A 28 13.81 -11.33 -8.74
CA LYS A 28 15.13 -11.08 -9.29
C LYS A 28 15.76 -9.78 -8.84
N ASN A 29 15.06 -8.70 -9.01
CA ASN A 29 15.72 -7.43 -8.96
C ASN A 29 15.13 -6.44 -8.03
N MET A 30 13.93 -6.67 -7.61
CA MET A 30 13.23 -5.67 -6.87
C MET A 30 12.72 -6.21 -5.57
N LYS A 31 13.26 -5.67 -4.52
CA LYS A 31 12.71 -5.96 -3.21
C LYS A 31 11.36 -5.28 -3.10
N THR A 32 10.38 -6.02 -2.66
CA THR A 32 9.08 -5.48 -2.39
C THR A 32 9.06 -4.93 -0.98
N LYS A 33 8.65 -3.69 -0.86
CA LYS A 33 8.46 -3.03 0.43
C LYS A 33 6.98 -3.09 0.80
N VAL A 34 6.71 -3.39 2.04
CA VAL A 34 5.36 -3.34 2.59
C VAL A 34 5.31 -2.11 3.49
N SER A 35 4.38 -1.22 3.21
CA SER A 35 4.14 -0.08 4.08
C SER A 35 2.76 -0.23 4.71
N ILE A 36 2.68 -0.05 6.01
CA ILE A 36 1.43 -0.03 6.74
C ILE A 36 1.30 1.35 7.32
N ILE A 37 0.25 2.05 6.94
CA ILE A 37 0.06 3.43 7.38
C ILE A 37 -1.27 3.52 8.12
N ARG A 38 -1.20 3.93 9.37
CA ARG A 38 -2.36 4.03 10.24
C ARG A 38 -2.82 5.47 10.32
N PHE A 39 -4.13 5.65 10.26
CA PHE A 39 -4.78 6.96 10.42
C PHE A 39 -5.90 6.82 11.43
N LYS A 40 -6.09 7.86 12.24
CA LYS A 40 -7.16 7.88 13.23
C LYS A 40 -8.10 9.02 12.92
N PRO A 41 -9.15 8.80 12.13
CA PRO A 41 -10.08 9.86 11.81
C PRO A 41 -10.83 10.34 13.05
N LYS A 42 -11.22 11.60 13.04
CA LYS A 42 -12.17 12.10 14.02
C LYS A 42 -13.45 11.27 13.89
N PRO A 43 -14.13 10.94 14.99
CA PRO A 43 -15.31 10.06 14.93
C PRO A 43 -16.36 10.47 13.90
N ASP A 44 -16.63 11.75 13.78
CA ASP A 44 -17.62 12.24 12.82
C ASP A 44 -17.07 12.40 11.40
N CYS A 45 -15.79 12.15 11.22
CA CYS A 45 -15.13 12.24 9.90
C CYS A 45 -14.67 10.89 9.37
N PHE A 46 -14.97 9.80 10.08
CA PHE A 46 -14.49 8.48 9.72
C PHE A 46 -14.90 8.08 8.30
N ASP A 47 -16.18 8.20 8.01
CA ASP A 47 -16.69 7.78 6.70
C ASP A 47 -16.16 8.67 5.58
N GLU A 48 -16.06 9.95 5.81
CA GLU A 48 -15.52 10.87 4.83
C GLU A 48 -14.06 10.55 4.53
N PHE A 49 -13.27 10.34 5.57
CA PHE A 49 -11.86 10.00 5.39
C PHE A 49 -11.69 8.66 4.66
N LEU A 50 -12.49 7.67 5.04
CA LEU A 50 -12.43 6.36 4.40
C LEU A 50 -12.74 6.46 2.91
N GLU A 51 -13.74 7.24 2.53
CA GLU A 51 -14.06 7.44 1.12
C GLU A 51 -12.93 8.13 0.38
N ASN A 52 -12.28 9.11 1.01
CA ASN A 52 -11.14 9.80 0.40
C ASN A 52 -9.97 8.85 0.19
N VAL A 53 -9.71 7.96 1.13
CA VAL A 53 -8.66 6.95 0.98
C VAL A 53 -9.01 5.97 -0.13
N LYS A 54 -10.26 5.56 -0.22
CA LYS A 54 -10.71 4.66 -1.28
C LYS A 54 -10.48 5.28 -2.66
N GLU A 55 -10.84 6.56 -2.81
CA GLU A 55 -10.64 7.25 -4.08
C GLU A 55 -9.17 7.30 -4.45
N ARG A 56 -8.31 7.64 -3.51
CA ARG A 56 -6.88 7.66 -3.76
C ARG A 56 -6.36 6.28 -4.14
N SER A 57 -6.81 5.24 -3.44
CA SER A 57 -6.38 3.87 -3.72
C SER A 57 -6.82 3.41 -5.10
N LYS A 58 -8.01 3.80 -5.53
CA LYS A 58 -8.49 3.48 -6.87
C LYS A 58 -7.63 4.13 -7.94
N GLU A 59 -7.28 5.39 -7.76
CA GLU A 59 -6.41 6.10 -8.69
C GLU A 59 -5.06 5.41 -8.80
N ARG A 60 -4.51 4.99 -7.68
CA ARG A 60 -3.22 4.29 -7.66
C ARG A 60 -3.34 2.91 -8.30
N ALA A 61 -4.44 2.21 -8.07
CA ALA A 61 -4.65 0.89 -8.63
C ALA A 61 -4.74 0.91 -10.16
N MET A 62 -5.12 2.04 -10.75
CA MET A 62 -5.15 2.17 -12.19
C MET A 62 -3.75 2.16 -12.81
N SER A 63 -2.76 2.69 -12.09
CA SER A 63 -1.39 2.69 -12.58
C SER A 63 -0.56 1.52 -12.06
N THR A 64 -0.87 1.02 -10.86
CA THR A 64 -0.16 -0.12 -10.27
C THR A 64 -1.17 -1.06 -9.61
N PRO A 65 -1.82 -1.93 -10.39
CA PRO A 65 -2.87 -2.80 -9.87
C PRO A 65 -2.41 -3.69 -8.73
N ARG A 66 -3.30 -3.90 -7.78
CA ARG A 66 -3.12 -4.84 -6.67
C ARG A 66 -1.99 -4.53 -5.71
N THR A 67 -1.65 -3.27 -5.58
CA THR A 67 -0.61 -2.87 -4.65
C THR A 67 -1.15 -2.22 -3.39
N HIS A 68 -2.46 -2.05 -3.29
CA HIS A 68 -3.07 -1.35 -2.17
C HIS A 68 -4.18 -2.16 -1.54
N TYR A 69 -4.18 -2.21 -0.23
CA TYR A 69 -5.25 -2.82 0.56
C TYR A 69 -5.65 -1.84 1.65
N LEU A 70 -6.90 -1.90 2.04
CA LEU A 70 -7.40 -1.06 3.14
C LEU A 70 -8.00 -1.95 4.20
N MET A 71 -7.82 -1.56 5.45
CA MET A 71 -8.40 -2.23 6.59
C MET A 71 -8.98 -1.17 7.49
N THR A 72 -10.07 -1.46 8.15
CA THR A 72 -10.62 -0.57 9.17
C THR A 72 -10.71 -1.29 10.51
N THR A 73 -10.53 -0.53 11.56
CA THR A 73 -10.84 -0.94 12.92
C THR A 73 -11.91 0.03 13.40
N PRO A 74 -12.45 -0.13 14.61
CA PRO A 74 -13.49 0.81 15.07
C PRO A 74 -13.06 2.28 15.06
N ASP A 75 -11.78 2.55 15.21
CA ASP A 75 -11.29 3.93 15.29
C ASP A 75 -10.18 4.28 14.31
N GLU A 76 -9.73 3.35 13.49
CA GLU A 76 -8.64 3.60 12.56
C GLU A 76 -8.94 3.14 11.14
N VAL A 77 -8.33 3.81 10.20
CA VAL A 77 -8.25 3.37 8.81
C VAL A 77 -6.80 3.05 8.55
N VAL A 78 -6.53 1.88 7.99
CA VAL A 78 -5.17 1.40 7.77
C VAL A 78 -4.98 1.11 6.29
N ALA A 79 -3.96 1.71 5.70
CA ALA A 79 -3.58 1.44 4.32
C ALA A 79 -2.38 0.49 4.31
N ILE A 80 -2.47 -0.53 3.48
CA ILE A 80 -1.39 -1.50 3.30
C ILE A 80 -0.98 -1.41 1.85
N VAL A 81 0.28 -1.04 1.62
CA VAL A 81 0.78 -0.74 0.28
C VAL A 81 2.02 -1.58 0.02
N LEU A 82 2.01 -2.28 -1.11
CA LEU A 82 3.18 -3.03 -1.56
C LEU A 82 3.78 -2.30 -2.76
N ARG A 83 5.05 -1.99 -2.68
CA ARG A 83 5.76 -1.23 -3.70
C ARG A 83 7.20 -1.70 -3.80
N THR A 84 7.81 -1.45 -4.95
CA THR A 84 9.26 -1.60 -5.03
C THR A 84 9.93 -0.43 -4.30
N GLU A 85 11.22 -0.57 -4.04
CA GLU A 85 11.99 0.50 -3.41
C GLU A 85 11.94 1.79 -4.22
N THR A 86 12.03 1.66 -5.53
CA THR A 86 11.97 2.83 -6.44
C THR A 86 10.61 3.50 -6.36
N GLU A 87 9.54 2.72 -6.42
CA GLU A 87 8.18 3.26 -6.31
C GLU A 87 7.96 3.97 -4.98
N LEU A 88 8.53 3.42 -3.90
CA LEU A 88 8.42 4.02 -2.59
C LEU A 88 9.08 5.40 -2.57
N SER A 89 10.30 5.50 -3.10
CA SER A 89 11.01 6.77 -3.16
C SER A 89 10.26 7.80 -3.99
N GLU A 90 9.74 7.39 -5.14
CA GLU A 90 9.04 8.28 -6.04
C GLU A 90 7.70 8.76 -5.49
N SER A 91 7.05 7.95 -4.69
CA SER A 91 5.70 8.25 -4.22
C SER A 91 5.62 8.92 -2.86
N SER A 92 6.72 8.97 -2.12
CA SER A 92 6.68 9.48 -0.74
C SER A 92 6.22 10.94 -0.64
N SER A 93 6.72 11.81 -1.50
CA SER A 93 6.31 13.21 -1.48
C SER A 93 4.84 13.38 -1.85
N ARG A 94 4.35 12.58 -2.80
CA ARG A 94 2.93 12.60 -3.17
C ARG A 94 2.06 12.17 -2.00
N GLY A 95 2.55 11.20 -1.23
CA GLY A 95 1.84 10.73 -0.04
C GLY A 95 1.70 11.84 1.01
N VAL A 96 2.77 12.56 1.26
CA VAL A 96 2.75 13.67 2.21
C VAL A 96 1.82 14.78 1.73
N ASN A 97 1.90 15.11 0.44
CA ASN A 97 1.04 16.15 -0.12
C ASN A 97 -0.44 15.78 0.00
N TRP A 98 -0.76 14.52 -0.26
CA TRP A 98 -2.14 14.06 -0.08
C TRP A 98 -2.56 14.12 1.37
N LEU A 99 -1.71 13.66 2.29
CA LEU A 99 -2.01 13.68 3.71
C LEU A 99 -2.30 15.09 4.19
N ASP A 100 -1.55 16.07 3.70
CA ASP A 100 -1.79 17.47 4.07
C ASP A 100 -3.20 17.92 3.75
N THR A 101 -3.81 17.37 2.71
CA THR A 101 -5.20 17.70 2.36
C THR A 101 -6.21 17.03 3.28
N GLN A 102 -5.78 16.06 4.08
CA GLN A 102 -6.66 15.25 4.91
C GLN A 102 -6.52 15.50 6.41
N ARG A 103 -5.50 16.25 6.82
CA ARG A 103 -5.19 16.40 8.24
C ARG A 103 -6.35 16.94 9.08
N HIS A 104 -7.18 17.76 8.48
CA HIS A 104 -8.34 18.35 9.20
C HIS A 104 -9.40 17.29 9.58
N LEU A 105 -9.35 16.12 8.98
CA LEU A 105 -10.27 15.01 9.29
C LEU A 105 -9.71 14.06 10.33
N LEU A 106 -8.45 14.25 10.73
CA LEU A 106 -7.71 13.27 11.51
C LEU A 106 -7.37 13.77 12.90
N LEU A 107 -7.30 12.83 13.84
CA LEU A 107 -6.73 13.07 15.16
C LEU A 107 -5.23 12.84 15.10
N GLU A 108 -4.50 13.51 15.99
CA GLU A 108 -3.08 13.28 16.10
C GLU A 108 -2.81 12.10 17.02
N TYR A 109 -1.85 11.26 16.67
CA TYR A 109 -1.38 10.19 17.53
C TYR A 109 -0.44 10.74 18.61
N ASN A 110 0.48 11.59 18.19
CA ASN A 110 1.46 12.22 19.07
C ASN A 110 2.11 13.39 18.33
N GLU A 111 3.00 14.10 19.00
CA GLU A 111 3.64 15.28 18.40
C GLU A 111 4.58 14.94 17.25
N GLU A 112 5.24 13.79 17.31
CA GLU A 112 6.21 13.39 16.30
C GLU A 112 5.56 12.85 15.05
N ASP A 113 4.69 11.86 15.19
CA ASP A 113 4.03 11.23 14.06
C ASP A 113 2.87 12.05 13.53
N ARG A 114 2.25 12.81 14.41
CA ARG A 114 1.10 13.64 14.11
C ARG A 114 -0.08 12.82 13.60
N HIS A 115 -0.41 12.90 12.31
CA HIS A 115 -1.68 12.37 11.80
C HIS A 115 -1.58 10.99 11.16
N SER A 116 -0.42 10.39 11.14
CA SER A 116 -0.27 9.04 10.60
C SER A 116 0.89 8.32 11.28
N ILE A 117 0.77 7.00 11.36
CA ILE A 117 1.89 6.19 11.85
C ILE A 117 2.27 5.24 10.73
N PRO A 118 3.36 5.53 10.01
CA PRO A 118 3.84 4.65 8.96
C PRO A 118 4.82 3.62 9.50
N LEU A 119 4.77 2.45 8.90
CA LEU A 119 5.75 1.40 9.16
C LEU A 119 6.08 0.77 7.82
N THR A 120 7.34 0.73 7.47
CA THR A 120 7.77 0.15 6.20
C THR A 120 8.85 -0.90 6.45
N GLY A 121 8.71 -2.02 5.82
CA GLY A 121 9.67 -3.11 5.91
C GLY A 121 9.73 -3.88 4.61
N ASN A 122 10.55 -4.91 4.61
CA ASN A 122 10.70 -5.76 3.44
C ASN A 122 9.67 -6.88 3.49
N LEU A 123 9.10 -7.19 2.33
CA LEU A 123 8.27 -8.36 2.21
C LEU A 123 9.17 -9.59 2.35
N VAL A 124 8.76 -10.52 3.19
CA VAL A 124 9.50 -11.77 3.36
C VAL A 124 8.83 -12.84 2.51
N GLU A 125 9.62 -13.47 1.66
CA GLU A 125 9.13 -14.59 0.87
C GLU A 125 9.68 -15.88 1.47
N TYR A 126 8.89 -16.95 1.45
CA TYR A 126 9.28 -18.22 2.04
C TYR A 126 8.56 -19.39 1.37
#